data_dcbb62fcb10644587415b19c7a2a039c
#
_entry.id   dcbb62fcb10644587415b19c7a2a039c
#
_cell.length_a   1.000
_cell.length_b   1.000
_cell.length_c   1.000
_cell.angle_alpha   90.00
_cell.angle_beta   90.00
_cell.angle_gamma   90.00
#
_symmetry.space_group_name_H-M   'P 1'
#
loop_
_entity.id
_entity.type
_entity.pdbx_description
1 polymer ?
#
loop_
_entity_poly.entity_id
_entity_poly.type
_entity_poly.pdbx_seq_one_letter_code
_entity_poly.pdbx_strand_id
1 'polypeptide(L)'
;SSQTIVIGAHFDHLGWGSDGSLYRGEDKAIHNGADDNASGVAVMLNLASKLKETNKGNNYLFMAFSGEEMGLLGSNYFVKNATIDTDSINYMLNMDMVGRLDTNRRLAVYGVGTSPEFIPTIEKIKEPQFTFKYDSSGIGPSDHTSFYLEDVPVIHFFTGQHEDYHKPTDDTDFINFDGLKDVSDFIANLILELDKKEKLIFQKTK
;
A
#
# COMPACT_ATOMS: atom_id res chain seq x y z
N SER A 1 -8.32 -22.48 -10.39
CA SER A 1 -8.96 -21.19 -10.72
C SER A 1 -7.95 -20.09 -10.47
N SER A 2 -7.80 -19.14 -11.41
CA SER A 2 -6.96 -17.97 -11.21
C SER A 2 -7.51 -17.13 -10.07
N GLN A 3 -6.64 -16.77 -9.13
CA GLN A 3 -6.98 -15.89 -8.01
C GLN A 3 -6.71 -14.45 -8.42
N THR A 4 -7.38 -13.49 -7.78
CA THR A 4 -7.17 -12.07 -8.02
C THR A 4 -6.41 -11.47 -6.84
N ILE A 5 -5.32 -10.80 -7.12
CA ILE A 5 -4.53 -10.04 -6.16
C ILE A 5 -4.80 -8.56 -6.42
N VAL A 6 -5.20 -7.83 -5.39
CA VAL A 6 -5.39 -6.37 -5.46
C VAL A 6 -4.11 -5.69 -5.01
N ILE A 7 -3.64 -4.74 -5.82
CA ILE A 7 -2.46 -3.92 -5.57
C ILE A 7 -2.91 -2.47 -5.67
N GLY A 8 -2.92 -1.76 -4.55
CA GLY A 8 -3.55 -0.46 -4.43
C GLY A 8 -2.68 0.64 -3.85
N ALA A 9 -2.98 1.85 -4.24
CA ALA A 9 -2.50 3.10 -3.66
C ALA A 9 -3.51 4.20 -3.95
N HIS A 10 -3.74 5.14 -3.05
CA HIS A 10 -4.55 6.30 -3.39
C HIS A 10 -3.76 7.30 -4.23
N PHE A 11 -4.44 8.05 -5.08
CA PHE A 11 -3.83 9.04 -5.97
C PHE A 11 -4.33 10.46 -5.74
N ASP A 12 -5.33 10.61 -4.89
CA ASP A 12 -5.78 11.92 -4.42
C ASP A 12 -4.85 12.46 -3.33
N HIS A 13 -4.87 13.76 -3.15
CA HIS A 13 -4.23 14.47 -2.05
C HIS A 13 -4.98 15.79 -1.80
N LEU A 14 -4.47 16.65 -0.94
CA LEU A 14 -5.18 17.79 -0.35
C LEU A 14 -5.33 19.01 -1.29
N GLY A 15 -4.75 18.99 -2.50
CA GLY A 15 -4.88 20.08 -3.47
C GLY A 15 -4.39 21.42 -2.91
N TRP A 16 -5.26 22.42 -2.80
CA TRP A 16 -4.97 23.74 -2.23
C TRP A 16 -5.00 23.79 -0.68
N GLY A 17 -5.01 22.64 -0.03
CA GLY A 17 -5.14 22.52 1.41
C GLY A 17 -6.60 22.38 1.85
N SER A 18 -7.04 21.14 2.03
CA SER A 18 -8.35 20.79 2.59
C SER A 18 -8.31 20.76 4.12
N ASP A 19 -9.38 20.28 4.73
CA ASP A 19 -9.51 20.14 6.19
C ASP A 19 -8.42 19.27 6.83
N GLY A 20 -7.79 18.37 6.06
CA GLY A 20 -6.67 17.54 6.50
C GLY A 20 -5.31 18.25 6.55
N SER A 21 -5.19 19.48 6.03
CA SER A 21 -3.91 20.21 5.95
C SER A 21 -3.31 20.53 7.31
N LEU A 22 -2.01 20.25 7.44
CA LEU A 22 -1.18 20.66 8.58
C LEU A 22 -0.34 21.91 8.27
N TYR A 23 -0.53 22.52 7.11
CA TYR A 23 0.12 23.78 6.77
C TYR A 23 -0.42 24.93 7.60
N ARG A 24 0.46 25.82 8.05
CA ARG A 24 0.12 26.95 8.92
C ARG A 24 0.56 28.30 8.32
N GLY A 25 0.97 28.31 7.03
CA GLY A 25 1.27 29.53 6.31
C GLY A 25 0.02 30.35 6.00
N GLU A 26 0.20 31.66 5.72
CA GLU A 26 -0.90 32.58 5.42
C GLU A 26 -1.37 32.47 3.97
N ASP A 27 -0.46 32.13 3.05
CA ASP A 27 -0.75 31.99 1.64
C ASP A 27 -1.27 30.60 1.31
N LYS A 28 -2.24 30.54 0.37
CA LYS A 28 -2.65 29.24 -0.18
C LYS A 28 -1.53 28.63 -1.00
N ALA A 29 -1.24 27.37 -0.74
CA ALA A 29 -0.21 26.63 -1.45
C ALA A 29 -0.73 25.24 -1.86
N ILE A 30 -0.28 24.74 -3.01
CA ILE A 30 -0.60 23.40 -3.47
C ILE A 30 0.14 22.39 -2.59
N HIS A 31 -0.56 21.39 -2.11
CA HIS A 31 -0.01 20.22 -1.42
C HIS A 31 0.36 19.19 -2.47
N ASN A 32 1.65 18.97 -2.68
CA ASN A 32 2.16 18.17 -3.80
C ASN A 32 1.97 16.66 -3.55
N GLY A 33 2.06 16.21 -2.30
CA GLY A 33 1.85 14.80 -1.96
C GLY A 33 2.84 13.85 -2.61
N ALA A 34 4.14 14.21 -2.60
CA ALA A 34 5.16 13.39 -3.25
C ALA A 34 5.34 12.04 -2.55
N ASP A 35 5.35 12.02 -1.22
CA ASP A 35 5.33 10.77 -0.46
C ASP A 35 3.89 10.31 -0.23
N ASP A 36 2.99 11.23 0.11
CA ASP A 36 1.58 10.99 0.37
C ASP A 36 0.68 11.50 -0.79
N ASN A 37 0.37 10.71 -1.86
CA ASN A 37 0.82 9.32 -1.99
C ASN A 37 1.30 9.02 -3.43
N ALA A 38 2.00 9.97 -4.07
CA ALA A 38 2.60 9.69 -5.38
C ALA A 38 3.66 8.58 -5.30
N SER A 39 4.31 8.39 -4.13
CA SER A 39 5.26 7.31 -3.90
C SER A 39 4.61 5.93 -4.02
N GLY A 40 3.45 5.73 -3.39
CA GLY A 40 2.67 4.49 -3.48
C GLY A 40 2.19 4.22 -4.90
N VAL A 41 1.69 5.24 -5.61
CA VAL A 41 1.28 5.12 -7.02
C VAL A 41 2.46 4.74 -7.91
N ALA A 42 3.64 5.32 -7.69
CA ALA A 42 4.84 4.99 -8.45
C ALA A 42 5.27 3.53 -8.24
N VAL A 43 5.23 3.03 -7.01
CA VAL A 43 5.47 1.61 -6.71
C VAL A 43 4.43 0.72 -7.40
N MET A 44 3.15 1.05 -7.32
CA MET A 44 2.07 0.31 -7.99
C MET A 44 2.32 0.18 -9.50
N LEU A 45 2.68 1.27 -10.18
CA LEU A 45 2.99 1.27 -11.61
C LEU A 45 4.23 0.44 -11.94
N ASN A 46 5.26 0.50 -11.10
CA ASN A 46 6.46 -0.33 -11.27
C ASN A 46 6.16 -1.82 -11.09
N LEU A 47 5.31 -2.17 -10.10
CA LEU A 47 4.83 -3.55 -9.91
C LEU A 47 4.04 -4.04 -11.11
N ALA A 48 3.18 -3.19 -11.71
CA ALA A 48 2.43 -3.56 -12.91
C ALA A 48 3.37 -3.95 -14.07
N SER A 49 4.44 -3.17 -14.26
CA SER A 49 5.46 -3.48 -15.28
C SER A 49 6.17 -4.81 -15.01
N LYS A 50 6.64 -5.02 -13.77
CA LYS A 50 7.36 -6.24 -13.39
C LYS A 50 6.51 -7.50 -13.46
N LEU A 51 5.29 -7.43 -12.92
CA LEU A 51 4.40 -8.60 -12.85
C LEU A 51 3.84 -9.00 -14.21
N LYS A 52 3.72 -8.06 -15.16
CA LYS A 52 3.37 -8.38 -16.54
C LYS A 52 4.33 -9.39 -17.17
N GLU A 53 5.62 -9.30 -16.85
CA GLU A 53 6.64 -10.19 -17.41
C GLU A 53 6.75 -11.52 -16.66
N THR A 54 6.39 -11.54 -15.39
CA THR A 54 6.60 -12.68 -14.47
C THR A 54 5.35 -13.47 -14.17
N ASN A 55 4.17 -12.94 -14.48
CA ASN A 55 2.88 -13.57 -14.17
C ASN A 55 2.72 -14.92 -14.85
N LYS A 56 2.31 -15.93 -14.09
CA LYS A 56 2.11 -17.32 -14.54
C LYS A 56 0.73 -17.90 -14.19
N GLY A 57 -0.27 -17.05 -14.01
CA GLY A 57 -1.63 -17.60 -13.86
C GLY A 57 -2.57 -16.90 -12.89
N ASN A 58 -2.10 -15.94 -12.10
CA ASN A 58 -2.98 -15.11 -11.28
C ASN A 58 -3.41 -13.83 -12.01
N ASN A 59 -4.52 -13.26 -11.58
CA ASN A 59 -4.98 -11.95 -12.03
C ASN A 59 -4.45 -10.89 -11.06
N TYR A 60 -3.89 -9.80 -11.60
CA TYR A 60 -3.51 -8.64 -10.80
C TYR A 60 -4.44 -7.48 -11.13
N LEU A 61 -5.09 -6.94 -10.12
CA LEU A 61 -5.95 -5.78 -10.20
C LEU A 61 -5.23 -4.59 -9.56
N PHE A 62 -4.76 -3.66 -10.39
CA PHE A 62 -4.12 -2.43 -9.94
C PHE A 62 -5.18 -1.36 -9.74
N MET A 63 -5.25 -0.79 -8.53
CA MET A 63 -6.28 0.16 -8.15
C MET A 63 -5.68 1.45 -7.63
N ALA A 64 -5.92 2.54 -8.35
CA ALA A 64 -5.64 3.89 -7.87
C ALA A 64 -6.92 4.42 -7.22
N PHE A 65 -6.94 4.51 -5.90
CA PHE A 65 -8.12 4.96 -5.15
C PHE A 65 -8.20 6.48 -5.13
N SER A 66 -9.42 7.01 -5.11
CA SER A 66 -9.69 8.44 -4.95
C SER A 66 -10.49 8.69 -3.67
N GLY A 67 -10.26 9.84 -3.04
CA GLY A 67 -10.96 10.23 -1.83
C GLY A 67 -10.53 9.44 -0.59
N GLU A 68 -9.31 8.99 -0.55
CA GLU A 68 -8.69 8.38 0.63
C GLU A 68 -8.64 9.40 1.76
N GLU A 69 -8.13 10.59 1.48
CA GLU A 69 -8.01 11.74 2.37
C GLU A 69 -9.36 12.26 2.93
N MET A 70 -10.44 11.85 2.28
CA MET A 70 -11.82 12.19 2.68
C MET A 70 -12.52 11.03 3.41
N GLY A 71 -11.78 9.99 3.80
CA GLY A 71 -12.28 8.82 4.54
C GLY A 71 -12.48 7.57 3.70
N LEU A 72 -11.47 7.19 2.91
CA LEU A 72 -11.40 5.94 2.14
C LEU A 72 -12.56 5.77 1.13
N LEU A 73 -13.01 6.87 0.51
CA LEU A 73 -14.26 6.84 -0.29
C LEU A 73 -14.17 5.86 -1.46
N GLY A 74 -13.04 5.86 -2.19
CA GLY A 74 -12.85 5.03 -3.37
C GLY A 74 -12.78 3.54 -3.06
N SER A 75 -11.98 3.14 -2.09
CA SER A 75 -11.88 1.75 -1.68
C SER A 75 -13.17 1.22 -1.06
N ASN A 76 -13.82 2.01 -0.19
CA ASN A 76 -15.14 1.68 0.34
C ASN A 76 -16.20 1.52 -0.74
N TYR A 77 -16.19 2.41 -1.75
CA TYR A 77 -17.12 2.28 -2.88
C TYR A 77 -16.88 1.00 -3.66
N PHE A 78 -15.60 0.70 -3.96
CA PHE A 78 -15.26 -0.51 -4.71
C PHE A 78 -15.73 -1.78 -4.00
N VAL A 79 -15.40 -1.98 -2.74
CA VAL A 79 -15.77 -3.22 -2.03
C VAL A 79 -17.27 -3.42 -1.90
N LYS A 80 -18.05 -2.33 -1.84
CA LYS A 80 -19.53 -2.37 -1.78
C LYS A 80 -20.20 -2.52 -3.15
N ASN A 81 -19.51 -2.16 -4.23
CA ASN A 81 -20.04 -2.13 -5.60
C ASN A 81 -19.07 -2.81 -6.57
N ALA A 82 -18.39 -3.86 -6.13
CA ALA A 82 -17.36 -4.51 -6.91
C ALA A 82 -17.88 -5.00 -8.27
N THR A 83 -17.08 -4.77 -9.31
CA THR A 83 -17.35 -5.24 -10.68
C THR A 83 -16.77 -6.64 -10.94
N ILE A 84 -16.12 -7.21 -9.93
CA ILE A 84 -15.60 -8.58 -9.90
C ILE A 84 -16.19 -9.30 -8.69
N ASP A 85 -16.14 -10.62 -8.71
CA ASP A 85 -16.47 -11.43 -7.53
C ASP A 85 -15.41 -11.20 -6.44
N THR A 86 -15.82 -10.58 -5.33
CA THR A 86 -14.93 -10.28 -4.19
C THR A 86 -14.40 -11.56 -3.54
N ASP A 87 -15.15 -12.67 -3.60
CA ASP A 87 -14.69 -13.98 -3.15
C ASP A 87 -13.51 -14.51 -3.98
N SER A 88 -13.29 -13.98 -5.18
CA SER A 88 -12.12 -14.30 -6.00
C SER A 88 -10.85 -13.57 -5.56
N ILE A 89 -10.96 -12.54 -4.72
CA ILE A 89 -9.81 -11.79 -4.21
C ILE A 89 -9.08 -12.67 -3.18
N ASN A 90 -7.80 -12.90 -3.44
CA ASN A 90 -6.94 -13.67 -2.56
C ASN A 90 -6.41 -12.82 -1.40
N TYR A 91 -5.83 -11.68 -1.74
CA TYR A 91 -5.33 -10.69 -0.79
C TYR A 91 -5.20 -9.31 -1.44
N MET A 92 -5.03 -8.30 -0.61
CA MET A 92 -4.79 -6.92 -1.05
C MET A 92 -3.51 -6.38 -0.44
N LEU A 93 -2.69 -5.73 -1.26
CA LEU A 93 -1.49 -5.00 -0.86
C LEU A 93 -1.71 -3.50 -1.09
N ASN A 94 -1.52 -2.71 -0.05
CA ASN A 94 -1.66 -1.26 -0.07
C ASN A 94 -0.31 -0.59 0.14
N MET A 95 0.01 0.40 -0.67
CA MET A 95 1.20 1.24 -0.53
C MET A 95 0.76 2.66 -0.27
N ASP A 96 1.19 3.19 0.86
CA ASP A 96 0.87 4.56 1.25
C ASP A 96 2.05 5.13 2.02
N MET A 97 2.62 6.24 1.51
CA MET A 97 3.85 6.85 2.02
C MET A 97 5.02 5.86 2.12
N VAL A 98 5.49 5.39 0.97
CA VAL A 98 6.59 4.40 0.87
C VAL A 98 7.88 5.01 0.31
N GLY A 99 7.94 6.33 0.13
CA GLY A 99 9.06 7.03 -0.50
C GLY A 99 10.10 7.61 0.46
N ARG A 100 9.88 7.57 1.76
CA ARG A 100 10.79 8.16 2.76
C ARG A 100 11.50 7.10 3.61
N LEU A 101 11.95 6.00 2.99
CA LEU A 101 12.72 4.97 3.71
C LEU A 101 13.96 5.60 4.36
N ASP A 102 14.07 5.48 5.68
CA ASP A 102 15.15 6.06 6.46
C ASP A 102 16.47 5.27 6.37
N THR A 103 17.53 5.83 6.96
CA THR A 103 18.86 5.19 6.99
C THR A 103 18.90 3.88 7.77
N ASN A 104 17.96 3.65 8.69
CA ASN A 104 17.79 2.40 9.40
C ASN A 104 16.95 1.39 8.60
N ARG A 105 16.49 1.79 7.42
CA ARG A 105 15.67 0.98 6.50
C ARG A 105 14.43 0.41 7.17
N ARG A 106 13.75 1.24 7.98
CA ARG A 106 12.53 0.85 8.69
C ARG A 106 11.35 0.81 7.74
N LEU A 107 10.72 -0.34 7.64
CA LEU A 107 9.50 -0.55 6.87
C LEU A 107 8.42 -1.10 7.80
N ALA A 108 7.36 -0.33 8.01
CA ALA A 108 6.19 -0.80 8.72
C ALA A 108 5.32 -1.64 7.78
N VAL A 109 4.84 -2.76 8.31
CA VAL A 109 4.00 -3.72 7.60
C VAL A 109 2.80 -4.03 8.49
N TYR A 110 1.68 -3.39 8.18
CA TYR A 110 0.42 -3.58 8.90
C TYR A 110 -0.39 -4.70 8.25
N GLY A 111 -1.33 -5.26 9.01
CA GLY A 111 -2.22 -6.31 8.54
C GLY A 111 -1.61 -7.70 8.51
N VAL A 112 -0.38 -7.88 9.02
CA VAL A 112 0.28 -9.19 8.95
C VAL A 112 -0.44 -10.30 9.73
N GLY A 113 -1.33 -9.95 10.66
CA GLY A 113 -2.18 -10.90 11.37
C GLY A 113 -3.41 -11.36 10.58
N THR A 114 -3.71 -10.74 9.44
CA THR A 114 -4.91 -11.06 8.66
C THR A 114 -4.78 -12.34 7.82
N SER A 115 -3.57 -12.91 7.74
CA SER A 115 -3.32 -14.26 7.24
C SER A 115 -2.08 -14.88 7.90
N PRO A 116 -2.10 -16.17 8.24
CA PRO A 116 -0.94 -16.86 8.84
C PRO A 116 0.24 -16.99 7.86
N GLU A 117 0.00 -16.76 6.56
CA GLU A 117 1.01 -16.90 5.52
C GLU A 117 1.93 -15.68 5.37
N PHE A 118 1.53 -14.51 5.87
CA PHE A 118 2.25 -13.27 5.61
C PHE A 118 3.63 -13.23 6.26
N ILE A 119 3.72 -13.33 7.58
CA ILE A 119 5.02 -13.26 8.28
C ILE A 119 6.00 -14.33 7.78
N PRO A 120 5.63 -15.62 7.69
CA PRO A 120 6.56 -16.64 7.21
C PRO A 120 7.04 -16.41 5.78
N THR A 121 6.23 -15.75 4.95
CA THR A 121 6.63 -15.44 3.57
C THR A 121 7.55 -14.23 3.52
N ILE A 122 7.25 -13.18 4.28
CA ILE A 122 8.10 -11.99 4.41
C ILE A 122 9.51 -12.40 4.90
N GLU A 123 9.59 -13.23 5.92
CA GLU A 123 10.87 -13.66 6.53
C GLU A 123 11.74 -14.54 5.62
N LYS A 124 11.17 -15.12 4.57
CA LYS A 124 11.95 -15.85 3.55
C LYS A 124 12.71 -14.92 2.59
N ILE A 125 12.24 -13.70 2.43
CA ILE A 125 12.82 -12.73 1.49
C ILE A 125 14.03 -12.11 2.16
N LYS A 126 15.23 -12.36 1.61
CA LYS A 126 16.49 -11.92 2.21
C LYS A 126 16.97 -10.58 1.68
N GLU A 127 16.59 -10.24 0.45
CA GLU A 127 17.02 -9.01 -0.21
C GLU A 127 15.83 -8.37 -0.98
N PRO A 128 15.71 -7.06 -0.93
CA PRO A 128 16.52 -6.13 -0.10
C PRO A 128 16.19 -6.26 1.40
N GLN A 129 17.16 -5.95 2.26
CA GLN A 129 17.00 -6.04 3.71
C GLN A 129 16.27 -4.82 4.27
N PHE A 130 15.36 -5.07 5.22
CA PHE A 130 14.64 -4.03 5.96
C PHE A 130 14.65 -4.33 7.47
N THR A 131 14.48 -3.28 8.25
CA THR A 131 14.12 -3.38 9.66
C THR A 131 12.59 -3.31 9.74
N PHE A 132 11.94 -4.46 9.78
CA PHE A 132 10.48 -4.53 9.79
C PHE A 132 9.89 -4.12 11.14
N LYS A 133 8.79 -3.36 11.08
CA LYS A 133 7.89 -3.12 12.19
C LYS A 133 6.53 -3.73 11.83
N TYR A 134 6.21 -4.87 12.43
CA TYR A 134 4.94 -5.55 12.17
C TYR A 134 3.82 -5.03 13.06
N ASP A 135 2.63 -4.91 12.46
CA ASP A 135 1.36 -4.73 13.15
C ASP A 135 0.35 -5.75 12.61
N SER A 136 -0.32 -6.45 13.52
CA SER A 136 -1.26 -7.51 13.15
C SER A 136 -2.60 -6.99 12.67
N SER A 137 -2.98 -5.74 13.04
CA SER A 137 -4.30 -5.18 12.74
C SER A 137 -4.54 -5.03 11.24
N GLY A 138 -5.67 -5.52 10.77
CA GLY A 138 -6.18 -5.23 9.43
C GLY A 138 -6.89 -3.88 9.33
N ILE A 139 -7.13 -3.21 10.46
CA ILE A 139 -7.72 -1.88 10.51
C ILE A 139 -6.60 -0.85 10.69
N GLY A 140 -6.59 0.16 9.85
CA GLY A 140 -5.65 1.27 9.89
C GLY A 140 -6.13 2.46 9.06
N PRO A 141 -5.37 3.54 9.01
CA PRO A 141 -5.79 4.79 8.39
C PRO A 141 -5.48 4.84 6.87
N SER A 142 -5.73 3.75 6.15
CA SER A 142 -5.59 3.71 4.67
C SER A 142 -6.47 2.64 4.04
N ASP A 143 -6.51 2.57 2.71
CA ASP A 143 -7.45 1.81 1.88
C ASP A 143 -7.52 0.30 2.15
N HIS A 144 -6.47 -0.30 2.72
CA HIS A 144 -6.48 -1.72 3.12
C HIS A 144 -7.62 -2.05 4.10
N THR A 145 -8.02 -1.10 4.92
CA THR A 145 -9.11 -1.27 5.89
C THR A 145 -10.42 -1.63 5.22
N SER A 146 -10.73 -1.03 4.06
CA SER A 146 -11.95 -1.33 3.32
C SER A 146 -12.03 -2.79 2.89
N PHE A 147 -10.92 -3.37 2.47
CA PHE A 147 -10.83 -4.78 2.06
C PHE A 147 -10.84 -5.73 3.27
N TYR A 148 -10.15 -5.37 4.34
CA TYR A 148 -10.19 -6.14 5.58
C TYR A 148 -11.59 -6.30 6.14
N LEU A 149 -12.42 -5.26 6.06
CA LEU A 149 -13.81 -5.31 6.54
C LEU A 149 -14.71 -6.23 5.70
N GLU A 150 -14.27 -6.62 4.52
CA GLU A 150 -14.91 -7.62 3.65
C GLU A 150 -14.17 -8.98 3.69
N ASP A 151 -13.52 -9.28 4.80
CA ASP A 151 -12.83 -10.54 5.08
C ASP A 151 -11.71 -10.91 4.06
N VAL A 152 -11.09 -9.90 3.43
CA VAL A 152 -9.92 -10.06 2.55
C VAL A 152 -8.64 -9.91 3.37
N PRO A 153 -7.66 -10.85 3.28
CA PRO A 153 -6.33 -10.67 3.85
C PRO A 153 -5.64 -9.44 3.29
N VAL A 154 -5.06 -8.60 4.14
CA VAL A 154 -4.45 -7.34 3.70
C VAL A 154 -3.05 -7.13 4.26
N ILE A 155 -2.20 -6.47 3.49
CA ILE A 155 -0.96 -5.86 3.96
C ILE A 155 -0.95 -4.39 3.55
N HIS A 156 -0.50 -3.54 4.45
CA HIS A 156 -0.24 -2.13 4.17
C HIS A 156 1.22 -1.79 4.51
N PHE A 157 1.92 -1.22 3.53
CA PHE A 157 3.32 -0.80 3.62
C PHE A 157 3.41 0.70 3.86
N PHE A 158 4.30 1.08 4.79
CA PHE A 158 4.48 2.46 5.22
C PHE A 158 5.91 2.71 5.71
N THR A 159 6.56 3.77 5.26
CA THR A 159 7.93 4.10 5.68
C THR A 159 7.99 5.04 6.89
N GLY A 160 6.85 5.54 7.33
CA GLY A 160 6.73 6.39 8.51
C GLY A 160 6.27 7.81 8.17
N GLN A 161 5.65 8.45 9.15
CA GLN A 161 5.26 9.85 9.05
C GLN A 161 6.49 10.75 9.21
N HIS A 162 6.52 11.85 8.46
CA HIS A 162 7.58 12.84 8.45
C HIS A 162 7.02 14.26 8.66
N GLU A 163 7.92 15.23 8.83
CA GLU A 163 7.55 16.62 9.13
C GLU A 163 6.79 17.34 8.01
N ASP A 164 6.90 16.85 6.76
CA ASP A 164 6.23 17.42 5.59
C ASP A 164 4.83 16.83 5.35
N TYR A 165 4.42 15.84 6.15
CA TYR A 165 3.11 15.19 6.04
C TYR A 165 1.98 16.21 6.03
N HIS A 166 1.09 16.10 5.05
CA HIS A 166 -0.04 17.02 4.83
C HIS A 166 0.35 18.50 4.69
N LYS A 167 1.54 18.77 4.12
CA LYS A 167 2.02 20.13 3.86
C LYS A 167 2.45 20.28 2.41
N PRO A 168 2.50 21.55 1.91
CA PRO A 168 3.02 21.86 0.58
C PRO A 168 4.49 21.45 0.36
N THR A 169 5.22 21.19 1.45
CA THR A 169 6.64 20.81 1.43
C THR A 169 6.86 19.31 1.22
N ASP A 170 5.81 18.50 1.08
CA ASP A 170 5.96 17.10 0.67
C ASP A 170 6.31 17.01 -0.82
N ASP A 171 7.57 17.25 -1.12
CA ASP A 171 8.14 17.40 -2.45
C ASP A 171 9.04 16.21 -2.85
N THR A 172 9.24 16.05 -4.16
CA THR A 172 10.07 14.99 -4.74
C THR A 172 11.52 15.05 -4.31
N ASP A 173 12.03 16.21 -3.95
CA ASP A 173 13.42 16.41 -3.50
C ASP A 173 13.75 15.61 -2.23
N PHE A 174 12.75 15.25 -1.47
CA PHE A 174 12.89 14.47 -0.24
C PHE A 174 12.62 12.96 -0.41
N ILE A 175 12.25 12.51 -1.59
CA ILE A 175 12.02 11.10 -1.86
C ILE A 175 13.36 10.35 -1.93
N ASN A 176 13.47 9.28 -1.17
CA ASN A 176 14.58 8.32 -1.28
C ASN A 176 14.27 7.33 -2.43
N PHE A 177 14.64 7.69 -3.65
CA PHE A 177 14.36 6.89 -4.83
C PHE A 177 14.99 5.49 -4.81
N ASP A 178 16.18 5.34 -4.25
CA ASP A 178 16.82 4.02 -4.07
C ASP A 178 16.02 3.18 -3.06
N GLY A 179 15.61 3.79 -1.95
CA GLY A 179 14.75 3.15 -0.96
C GLY A 179 13.38 2.76 -1.53
N LEU A 180 12.77 3.64 -2.32
CA LEU A 180 11.49 3.39 -3.00
C LEU A 180 11.59 2.21 -3.98
N LYS A 181 12.69 2.15 -4.74
CA LYS A 181 13.00 1.00 -5.61
C LYS A 181 13.12 -0.29 -4.80
N ASP A 182 13.84 -0.27 -3.69
CA ASP A 182 14.01 -1.44 -2.83
C ASP A 182 12.68 -1.91 -2.24
N VAL A 183 11.80 -1.00 -1.81
CA VAL A 183 10.44 -1.33 -1.35
C VAL A 183 9.65 -2.00 -2.48
N SER A 184 9.72 -1.45 -3.69
CA SER A 184 9.06 -2.05 -4.86
C SER A 184 9.60 -3.45 -5.19
N ASP A 185 10.92 -3.66 -5.12
CA ASP A 185 11.55 -4.95 -5.36
C ASP A 185 11.13 -5.99 -4.29
N PHE A 186 11.08 -5.56 -3.04
CA PHE A 186 10.62 -6.40 -1.94
C PHE A 186 9.16 -6.83 -2.12
N ILE A 187 8.26 -5.89 -2.45
CA ILE A 187 6.84 -6.19 -2.66
C ILE A 187 6.66 -7.13 -3.86
N ALA A 188 7.41 -6.92 -4.95
CA ALA A 188 7.40 -7.83 -6.10
C ALA A 188 7.80 -9.25 -5.69
N ASN A 189 8.87 -9.40 -4.92
CA ASN A 189 9.33 -10.70 -4.42
C ASN A 189 8.30 -11.34 -3.48
N LEU A 190 7.63 -10.54 -2.63
CA LEU A 190 6.57 -11.02 -1.76
C LEU A 190 5.39 -11.57 -2.57
N ILE A 191 4.94 -10.85 -3.58
CA ILE A 191 3.86 -11.32 -4.48
C ILE A 191 4.26 -12.64 -5.14
N LEU A 192 5.46 -12.73 -5.70
CA LEU A 192 5.94 -13.94 -6.37
C LEU A 192 6.07 -15.16 -5.42
N GLU A 193 6.34 -14.93 -4.14
CA GLU A 193 6.35 -16.02 -3.14
C GLU A 193 4.94 -16.40 -2.70
N LEU A 194 4.03 -15.43 -2.54
CA LEU A 194 2.63 -15.69 -2.21
C LEU A 194 1.89 -16.38 -3.37
N ASP A 195 2.22 -16.05 -4.61
CA ASP A 195 1.61 -16.65 -5.81
C ASP A 195 1.89 -18.16 -5.97
N LYS A 196 2.88 -18.67 -5.25
CA LYS A 196 3.16 -20.11 -5.19
C LYS A 196 2.22 -20.88 -4.26
N LYS A 197 1.39 -20.16 -3.51
CA LYS A 197 0.49 -20.71 -2.48
C LYS A 197 -0.93 -20.85 -3.03
N GLU A 198 -1.72 -21.63 -2.33
CA GLU A 198 -3.18 -21.64 -2.52
C GLU A 198 -3.79 -20.33 -1.98
N LYS A 199 -5.11 -20.19 -2.13
CA LYS A 199 -5.84 -19.04 -1.58
C LYS A 199 -5.52 -18.87 -0.08
N LEU A 200 -5.13 -17.67 0.31
CA LEU A 200 -4.77 -17.37 1.70
C LEU A 200 -5.99 -17.47 2.61
N ILE A 201 -5.75 -17.93 3.83
CA ILE A 201 -6.79 -18.00 4.85
C ILE A 201 -6.90 -16.65 5.53
N PHE A 202 -8.10 -16.06 5.51
CA PHE A 202 -8.38 -14.85 6.27
C PHE A 202 -8.45 -15.13 7.76
N GLN A 203 -7.85 -14.28 8.56
CA GLN A 203 -7.94 -14.26 10.01
C GLN A 203 -8.38 -12.89 10.49
N LYS A 204 -9.46 -12.85 11.28
CA LYS A 204 -9.90 -11.63 11.92
C LYS A 204 -8.93 -11.25 13.03
N THR A 205 -8.43 -10.02 12.98
CA THR A 205 -7.55 -9.46 14.00
C THR A 205 -8.37 -8.73 15.09
N LYS A 206 -7.73 -8.53 16.23
CA LYS A 206 -8.35 -7.79 17.36
C LYS A 206 -8.14 -6.30 17.22
#